data_eba8ed6898ec8ff01efa89f20aea7424
#
_entry.id   eba8ed6898ec8ff01efa89f20aea7424
#
_cell.length_a   1.000
_cell.length_b   1.000
_cell.length_c   1.000
_cell.angle_alpha   90.00
_cell.angle_beta   90.00
_cell.angle_gamma   90.00
#
_symmetry.space_group_name_H-M   'P 1'
#
loop_
_entity.id
_entity.type
_entity.pdbx_description
1 polymer ?
#
loop_
_entity_poly.entity_id
_entity_poly.type
_entity_poly.pdbx_seq_one_letter_code
_entity_poly.pdbx_strand_id
1 'polypeptide(L)'
;MKKIGILFGKENSFPPAFVERVNSKAVKGVEAEFVKVEELIQGKPSGYAVIFDRISQDVPFYRAYLKNAALTGTAVINNPFWWSADEKFFNNCLSEHIKVPVPKTVLLPSNQRPDD
;
A
#
# COMPACT_ATOMS: atom_id res chain seq x y z
N MET A 1 -3.62 -6.18 22.43
CA MET A 1 -3.32 -4.84 21.89
C MET A 1 -3.33 -4.88 20.38
N LYS A 2 -4.01 -3.92 19.76
CA LYS A 2 -4.03 -3.81 18.30
C LYS A 2 -2.91 -2.89 17.85
N LYS A 3 -2.07 -3.38 16.94
CA LYS A 3 -0.97 -2.61 16.40
C LYS A 3 -1.35 -2.04 15.03
N ILE A 4 -1.04 -0.77 14.84
CA ILE A 4 -1.16 -0.08 13.56
C ILE A 4 0.25 0.13 13.04
N GLY A 5 0.53 -0.42 11.87
CA GLY A 5 1.83 -0.28 11.23
C GLY A 5 1.81 0.73 10.10
N ILE A 6 2.93 1.41 9.89
CA ILE A 6 3.15 2.20 8.69
C ILE A 6 4.40 1.68 7.99
N LEU A 7 4.24 1.31 6.72
CA LEU A 7 5.31 0.77 5.88
C LEU A 7 5.75 1.84 4.90
N PHE A 8 7.02 2.25 5.00
CA PHE A 8 7.53 3.37 4.21
C PHE A 8 9.01 3.17 3.90
N GLY A 9 9.53 3.99 2.98
CA GLY A 9 10.94 3.96 2.60
C GLY A 9 11.73 5.13 3.17
N LYS A 10 12.05 6.10 2.33
CA LYS A 10 12.91 7.23 2.70
C LYS A 10 12.16 8.45 3.23
N GLU A 11 10.84 8.38 3.36
CA GLU A 11 10.08 9.48 3.91
C GLU A 11 10.48 9.75 5.36
N ASN A 12 10.63 11.02 5.71
CA ASN A 12 11.03 11.42 7.06
C ASN A 12 10.09 12.42 7.73
N SER A 13 8.96 12.74 7.11
CA SER A 13 7.99 13.70 7.66
C SER A 13 6.70 13.02 8.09
N PHE A 14 5.94 12.44 7.15
CA PHE A 14 4.63 11.88 7.46
C PHE A 14 4.70 10.64 8.36
N PRO A 15 5.54 9.62 8.10
CA PRO A 15 5.50 8.41 8.92
C PRO A 15 5.81 8.67 10.41
N PRO A 16 6.87 9.41 10.78
CA PRO A 16 7.09 9.73 12.20
C PRO A 16 5.95 10.54 12.81
N ALA A 17 5.43 11.53 12.09
CA ALA A 17 4.33 12.36 12.56
C ALA A 17 3.05 11.55 12.78
N PHE A 18 2.78 10.60 11.89
CA PHE A 18 1.63 9.71 12.00
C PHE A 18 1.71 8.85 13.27
N VAL A 19 2.86 8.19 13.49
CA VAL A 19 3.05 7.34 14.66
C VAL A 19 2.92 8.15 15.95
N GLU A 20 3.56 9.30 15.99
CA GLU A 20 3.46 10.20 17.16
C GLU A 20 2.02 10.63 17.40
N ARG A 21 1.31 11.02 16.35
CA ARG A 21 -0.07 11.50 16.47
C ARG A 21 -1.01 10.40 16.98
N VAL A 22 -0.90 9.18 16.44
CA VAL A 22 -1.73 8.06 16.90
C VAL A 22 -1.45 7.74 18.35
N ASN A 23 -0.17 7.63 18.73
CA ASN A 23 0.20 7.25 20.09
C ASN A 23 -0.12 8.36 21.10
N SER A 24 -0.07 9.63 20.69
CA SER A 24 -0.41 10.75 21.58
C SER A 24 -1.88 10.77 21.96
N LYS A 25 -2.75 10.16 21.18
CA LYS A 25 -4.18 10.04 21.52
C LYS A 25 -4.44 9.05 22.65
N ALA A 26 -3.46 8.23 23.00
CA ALA A 26 -3.51 7.29 24.11
C ALA A 26 -4.78 6.42 24.14
N VAL A 27 -5.21 5.93 22.97
CA VAL A 27 -6.38 5.06 22.88
C VAL A 27 -6.03 3.72 23.48
N LYS A 28 -6.82 3.25 24.45
CA LYS A 28 -6.57 2.01 25.14
C LYS A 28 -6.54 0.83 24.16
N GLY A 29 -5.48 0.03 24.22
CA GLY A 29 -5.33 -1.16 23.39
C GLY A 29 -4.88 -0.89 21.96
N VAL A 30 -4.46 0.33 21.64
CA VAL A 30 -4.01 0.71 20.30
C VAL A 30 -2.62 1.35 20.37
N GLU A 31 -1.73 0.88 19.52
CA GLU A 31 -0.37 1.41 19.40
C GLU A 31 0.04 1.45 17.94
N ALA A 32 0.70 2.52 17.52
CA ALA A 32 1.26 2.64 16.18
C ALA A 32 2.78 2.49 16.22
N GLU A 33 3.34 1.86 15.18
CA GLU A 33 4.78 1.70 15.04
C GLU A 33 5.18 1.58 13.58
N PHE A 34 6.47 1.74 13.30
CA PHE A 34 7.01 1.48 11.97
C PHE A 34 7.01 -0.04 11.73
N VAL A 35 6.55 -0.45 10.54
CA VAL A 35 6.56 -1.87 10.18
C VAL A 35 7.99 -2.33 9.94
N LYS A 36 8.35 -3.44 10.57
CA LYS A 36 9.63 -4.12 10.33
C LYS A 36 9.35 -5.43 9.63
N VAL A 37 9.97 -5.63 8.48
CA VAL A 37 9.84 -6.87 7.72
C VAL A 37 11.20 -7.55 7.68
N GLU A 38 11.32 -8.67 8.36
CA GLU A 38 12.56 -9.44 8.40
C GLU A 38 12.55 -10.53 7.34
N GLU A 39 11.51 -11.35 7.33
CA GLU A 39 11.33 -12.39 6.34
C GLU A 39 9.86 -12.55 6.01
N LEU A 40 9.58 -13.04 4.81
CA LEU A 40 8.23 -13.28 4.35
C LEU A 40 7.95 -14.78 4.29
N ILE A 41 7.04 -15.25 5.14
CA ILE A 41 6.62 -16.65 5.18
C ILE A 41 5.15 -16.70 4.80
N GLN A 42 4.82 -17.51 3.79
CA GLN A 42 3.42 -17.62 3.34
C GLN A 42 2.50 -18.08 4.46
N GLY A 43 1.36 -17.43 4.59
CA GLY A 43 0.37 -17.79 5.59
C GLY A 43 0.66 -17.29 7.01
N LYS A 44 1.84 -16.70 7.25
CA LYS A 44 2.17 -16.15 8.57
C LYS A 44 1.54 -14.76 8.73
N PRO A 45 0.71 -14.54 9.78
CA PRO A 45 0.14 -13.22 10.03
C PRO A 45 1.20 -12.16 10.32
N SER A 46 0.92 -10.92 9.92
CA SER A 46 1.85 -9.81 10.12
C SER A 46 1.98 -9.36 11.57
N GLY A 47 0.97 -9.64 12.38
CA GLY A 47 0.90 -9.11 13.75
C GLY A 47 0.27 -7.72 13.86
N TYR A 48 -0.06 -7.10 12.73
CA TYR A 48 -0.72 -5.79 12.70
C TYR A 48 -2.19 -5.92 12.40
N ALA A 49 -3.02 -5.12 13.07
CA ALA A 49 -4.43 -5.02 12.74
C ALA A 49 -4.63 -4.22 11.45
N VAL A 50 -3.84 -3.16 11.28
CA VAL A 50 -3.88 -2.27 10.11
C VAL A 50 -2.46 -1.94 9.70
N ILE A 51 -2.20 -1.91 8.39
CA ILE A 51 -0.94 -1.40 7.84
C ILE A 51 -1.26 -0.29 6.83
N PHE A 52 -0.62 0.87 7.00
CA PHE A 52 -0.63 1.94 6.02
C PHE A 52 0.56 1.76 5.08
N ASP A 53 0.27 1.58 3.80
CA ASP A 53 1.28 1.34 2.76
C ASP A 53 1.66 2.66 2.08
N ARG A 54 2.97 2.96 2.12
CA ARG A 54 3.52 4.17 1.51
C ARG A 54 4.67 3.87 0.54
N ILE A 55 4.90 2.59 0.18
CA ILE A 55 6.08 2.24 -0.62
C ILE A 55 5.90 1.06 -1.56
N SER A 56 4.85 0.27 -1.44
CA SER A 56 4.76 -0.98 -2.20
C SER A 56 4.71 -0.74 -3.72
N GLN A 57 4.31 0.45 -4.17
CA GLN A 57 4.33 0.79 -5.58
C GLN A 57 5.73 0.71 -6.18
N ASP A 58 6.77 0.93 -5.38
CA ASP A 58 8.16 0.94 -5.82
C ASP A 58 8.90 -0.36 -5.52
N VAL A 59 8.39 -1.20 -4.61
CA VAL A 59 9.12 -2.36 -4.10
C VAL A 59 8.24 -3.62 -4.17
N PRO A 60 8.48 -4.50 -5.15
CA PRO A 60 7.67 -5.72 -5.31
C PRO A 60 7.64 -6.62 -4.08
N PHE A 61 8.73 -6.71 -3.32
CA PHE A 61 8.78 -7.48 -2.09
C PHE A 61 7.71 -7.02 -1.10
N TYR A 62 7.54 -5.71 -0.95
CA TYR A 62 6.53 -5.16 -0.04
C TYR A 62 5.11 -5.41 -0.52
N ARG A 63 4.88 -5.44 -1.85
CA ARG A 63 3.57 -5.84 -2.37
C ARG A 63 3.22 -7.27 -1.97
N ALA A 64 4.19 -8.18 -2.11
CA ALA A 64 3.99 -9.57 -1.71
C ALA A 64 3.71 -9.69 -0.20
N TYR A 65 4.47 -8.97 0.61
CA TYR A 65 4.25 -8.92 2.05
C TYR A 65 2.84 -8.44 2.41
N LEU A 66 2.40 -7.35 1.80
CA LEU A 66 1.09 -6.77 2.10
C LEU A 66 -0.06 -7.67 1.63
N LYS A 67 0.10 -8.36 0.50
CA LYS A 67 -0.91 -9.32 0.05
C LYS A 67 -1.04 -10.49 1.01
N ASN A 68 0.07 -11.04 1.49
CA ASN A 68 0.04 -12.07 2.51
C ASN A 68 -0.59 -11.56 3.81
N ALA A 69 -0.24 -10.36 4.23
CA ALA A 69 -0.83 -9.73 5.42
C ALA A 69 -2.34 -9.59 5.28
N ALA A 70 -2.82 -9.13 4.13
CA ALA A 70 -4.25 -8.98 3.86
C ALA A 70 -4.99 -10.32 3.91
N LEU A 71 -4.40 -11.37 3.36
CA LEU A 71 -4.98 -12.71 3.36
C LEU A 71 -5.01 -13.33 4.77
N THR A 72 -4.16 -12.88 5.66
CA THR A 72 -4.04 -13.42 7.02
C THR A 72 -4.65 -12.51 8.09
N GLY A 73 -5.49 -11.54 7.69
CA GLY A 73 -6.33 -10.79 8.60
C GLY A 73 -5.96 -9.33 8.84
N THR A 74 -4.91 -8.81 8.21
CA THR A 74 -4.53 -7.40 8.33
C THR A 74 -5.34 -6.54 7.34
N ALA A 75 -5.91 -5.44 7.81
CA ALA A 75 -6.47 -4.44 6.92
C ALA A 75 -5.33 -3.58 6.34
N VAL A 76 -5.20 -3.55 5.03
CA VAL A 76 -4.13 -2.78 4.38
C VAL A 76 -4.74 -1.58 3.66
N ILE A 77 -4.21 -0.41 3.95
CA ILE A 77 -4.62 0.84 3.31
C ILE A 77 -3.45 1.31 2.43
N ASN A 78 -3.58 1.41 1.13
CA ASN A 78 -4.73 1.02 0.33
C ASN A 78 -4.67 -0.47 -0.02
N ASN A 79 -5.73 -0.98 -0.68
CA ASN A 79 -5.83 -2.39 -1.04
C ASN A 79 -4.62 -2.84 -1.88
N PRO A 80 -3.82 -3.82 -1.41
CA PRO A 80 -2.59 -4.22 -2.11
C PRO A 80 -2.84 -4.95 -3.42
N PHE A 81 -4.05 -5.45 -3.62
CA PHE A 81 -4.44 -6.11 -4.89
C PHE A 81 -4.78 -5.09 -5.97
N TRP A 82 -4.92 -3.82 -5.61
CA TRP A 82 -5.26 -2.70 -6.50
C TRP A 82 -4.12 -1.68 -6.63
N TRP A 83 -2.86 -2.11 -6.46
CA TRP A 83 -1.74 -1.16 -6.54
C TRP A 83 -1.67 -0.44 -7.88
N SER A 84 -2.28 -1.01 -8.93
CA SER A 84 -2.39 -0.37 -10.24
C SER A 84 -3.18 0.94 -10.23
N ALA A 85 -3.72 1.34 -9.10
CA ALA A 85 -4.42 2.63 -8.96
C ALA A 85 -3.55 3.83 -9.32
N ASP A 86 -2.23 3.70 -9.30
CA ASP A 86 -1.33 4.76 -9.74
C ASP A 86 -1.16 4.84 -11.26
N GLU A 87 -1.66 3.88 -12.01
CA GLU A 87 -1.62 3.90 -13.47
C GLU A 87 -2.68 4.83 -14.02
N LYS A 88 -2.23 5.95 -14.61
CA LYS A 88 -3.15 6.99 -15.09
C LYS A 88 -4.08 6.49 -16.19
N PHE A 89 -3.57 5.67 -17.11
CA PHE A 89 -4.40 5.14 -18.19
C PHE A 89 -5.50 4.23 -17.63
N PHE A 90 -5.15 3.33 -16.70
CA PHE A 90 -6.12 2.47 -16.04
C PHE A 90 -7.17 3.28 -15.29
N ASN A 91 -6.76 4.33 -14.58
CA ASN A 91 -7.68 5.19 -13.86
C ASN A 91 -8.67 5.89 -14.80
N ASN A 92 -8.21 6.31 -15.96
CA ASN A 92 -9.09 6.90 -16.98
C ASN A 92 -10.08 5.87 -17.54
N CYS A 93 -9.62 4.64 -17.79
CA CYS A 93 -10.50 3.56 -18.24
C CYS A 93 -11.56 3.24 -17.19
N LEU A 94 -11.16 3.13 -15.94
CA LEU A 94 -12.10 2.85 -14.85
C LEU A 94 -13.11 3.98 -14.68
N SER A 95 -12.65 5.22 -14.73
CA SER A 95 -13.52 6.39 -14.60
C SER A 95 -14.56 6.43 -15.73
N GLU A 96 -14.14 6.16 -16.97
CA GLU A 96 -15.07 6.05 -18.07
C GLU A 96 -16.09 4.94 -17.86
N HIS A 97 -15.63 3.78 -17.40
CA HIS A 97 -16.50 2.63 -17.13
C HIS A 97 -17.58 2.95 -16.11
N ILE A 98 -17.26 3.70 -15.07
CA ILE A 98 -18.22 4.10 -14.03
C ILE A 98 -18.87 5.45 -14.31
N LYS A 99 -18.69 5.99 -15.53
CA LYS A 99 -19.31 7.22 -16.02
C LYS A 99 -18.89 8.49 -15.28
N VAL A 100 -17.64 8.53 -14.82
CA VAL A 100 -17.03 9.75 -14.31
C VAL A 100 -16.37 10.47 -15.49
N PRO A 101 -16.63 11.78 -15.70
CA PRO A 101 -16.05 12.51 -16.82
C PRO A 101 -14.51 12.53 -16.73
N VAL A 102 -13.87 12.13 -17.83
CA VAL A 102 -12.40 12.17 -17.97
C VAL A 102 -12.07 12.58 -19.41
N PRO A 103 -10.89 13.16 -19.65
CA PRO A 103 -10.42 13.42 -21.00
C PRO A 103 -10.26 12.12 -21.78
N LYS A 104 -10.51 12.15 -23.08
CA LYS A 104 -10.18 11.03 -23.95
C LYS A 104 -8.67 10.81 -23.91
N THR A 105 -8.26 9.59 -23.67
CA THR A 105 -6.86 9.24 -23.49
C THR A 105 -6.50 8.09 -24.39
N VAL A 106 -5.37 8.21 -25.07
CA VAL A 106 -4.81 7.17 -25.93
C VAL A 106 -3.42 6.83 -25.39
N LEU A 107 -3.18 5.56 -25.18
CA LEU A 107 -1.88 5.06 -24.78
C LEU A 107 -1.10 4.65 -26.02
N LEU A 108 0.01 5.34 -26.29
CA LEU A 108 0.87 4.98 -27.40
C LEU A 108 1.80 3.84 -26.99
N PRO A 109 2.05 2.90 -27.89
CA PRO A 109 2.96 1.81 -27.56
C PRO A 109 4.38 2.35 -27.38
N SER A 110 5.13 1.69 -26.50
CA SER A 110 6.52 2.00 -26.28
C SER A 110 7.34 1.74 -27.56
N ASN A 111 8.34 2.60 -27.81
CA ASN A 111 9.28 2.35 -28.90
C ASN A 111 10.43 1.40 -28.50
N GLN A 112 10.43 0.95 -27.27
CA GLN A 112 11.34 -0.09 -26.81
C GLN A 112 10.82 -1.45 -27.25
N ARG A 113 11.69 -2.22 -27.92
CA ARG A 113 11.35 -3.59 -28.25
C ARG A 113 11.80 -4.51 -27.12
N PRO A 114 11.01 -5.52 -26.77
CA PRO A 114 11.50 -6.53 -25.84
C PRO A 114 12.70 -7.25 -26.46
N ASP A 115 13.67 -7.60 -25.66
CA ASP A 115 14.79 -8.41 -26.09
C ASP A 115 14.26 -9.83 -26.43
N ASP A 116 14.67 -10.30 -27.59
CA ASP A 116 14.28 -11.65 -28.05
C ASP A 116 15.02 -12.73 -27.29
#